data_ec5bf90de13323c0cfb4e2ade22af02d
#
_entry.id   ec5bf90de13323c0cfb4e2ade22af02d
#
_cell.length_a   1.000
_cell.length_b   1.000
_cell.length_c   1.000
_cell.angle_alpha   90.00
_cell.angle_beta   90.00
_cell.angle_gamma   90.00
#
_symmetry.space_group_name_H-M   'P 1'
#
loop_
_entity.id
_entity.type
_entity.pdbx_description
1 polymer ?
#
loop_
_entity_poly.entity_id
_entity_poly.type
_entity_poly.pdbx_seq_one_letter_code
_entity_poly.pdbx_strand_id
1 'polypeptide(L)'
;YVNNKQNNKNNKNNKIIRNNNSCSARKTSYIRVIALYALPLNLNSLLLHLFESAEAILIPAQLIIYGLSKENAVSTYGIISGMTLPLLLFPSAITNSMSVMLLPKVSEDNSVQRSSSVITTLHQSVNICMHLGIMSCVLFILYIGRLGATLFHEPSVYNYTIMLACICPFLYVRTSLASILNGLNMTARTCAYSITGLAIRIASLILLVPGIGISGYIYGLIISNILVCTLHYIKLYKMYHFKPDIINNIITPLSLSIIAVTSSNIALRLITSLLSCVTPLTLNSIFSLCANILLSCLIYIIIYSKVDFT
;
A
#
# COMPACT_ATOMS: atom_id res chain seq x y z
N TYR A 1 56.83 -44.21 -23.89
CA TYR A 1 55.96 -44.17 -22.67
C TYR A 1 55.85 -42.72 -22.09
N VAL A 2 56.84 -41.86 -22.27
CA VAL A 2 56.89 -40.51 -21.72
C VAL A 2 55.99 -39.50 -22.48
N ASN A 3 55.84 -39.62 -23.79
CA ASN A 3 55.01 -38.71 -24.63
C ASN A 3 53.51 -38.89 -24.42
N ASN A 4 53.03 -40.07 -24.01
CA ASN A 4 51.59 -40.30 -23.77
C ASN A 4 51.13 -39.73 -22.43
N LYS A 5 52.04 -39.54 -21.43
CA LYS A 5 51.70 -38.94 -20.13
C LYS A 5 51.61 -37.41 -20.20
N GLN A 6 52.40 -36.77 -21.07
CA GLN A 6 52.35 -35.34 -21.29
C GLN A 6 51.09 -34.90 -22.06
N ASN A 7 50.69 -35.65 -23.10
CA ASN A 7 49.46 -35.40 -23.84
C ASN A 7 48.19 -35.55 -22.98
N ASN A 8 48.17 -36.51 -22.04
CA ASN A 8 47.03 -36.71 -21.14
C ASN A 8 46.92 -35.60 -20.06
N LYS A 9 48.04 -35.04 -19.60
CA LYS A 9 48.06 -33.88 -18.69
C LYS A 9 47.59 -32.60 -19.38
N ASN A 10 48.01 -32.34 -20.62
CA ASN A 10 47.57 -31.17 -21.38
C ASN A 10 46.09 -31.23 -21.74
N ASN A 11 45.55 -32.40 -22.05
CA ASN A 11 44.13 -32.60 -22.34
C ASN A 11 43.24 -32.43 -21.09
N LYS A 12 43.75 -32.83 -19.91
CA LYS A 12 43.07 -32.61 -18.63
C LYS A 12 43.05 -31.13 -18.23
N ASN A 13 44.18 -30.41 -18.42
CA ASN A 13 44.26 -28.98 -18.13
C ASN A 13 43.36 -28.15 -19.07
N ASN A 14 43.34 -28.48 -20.35
CA ASN A 14 42.46 -27.81 -21.32
C ASN A 14 40.97 -28.07 -21.05
N LYS A 15 40.60 -29.25 -20.52
CA LYS A 15 39.23 -29.54 -20.12
C LYS A 15 38.80 -28.78 -18.85
N ILE A 16 39.73 -28.57 -17.90
CA ILE A 16 39.49 -27.81 -16.67
C ILE A 16 39.37 -26.30 -17.00
N ILE A 17 40.23 -25.77 -17.89
CA ILE A 17 40.17 -24.38 -18.32
C ILE A 17 38.88 -24.09 -19.12
N ARG A 18 38.42 -25.03 -19.97
CA ARG A 18 37.16 -24.92 -20.71
C ARG A 18 35.95 -24.96 -19.77
N ASN A 19 35.95 -25.79 -18.74
CA ASN A 19 34.89 -25.86 -17.73
C ASN A 19 34.82 -24.59 -16.87
N ASN A 20 35.99 -24.04 -16.47
CA ASN A 20 36.04 -22.81 -15.70
C ASN A 20 35.58 -21.58 -16.52
N ASN A 21 35.93 -21.52 -17.80
CA ASN A 21 35.48 -20.44 -18.69
C ASN A 21 33.97 -20.53 -19.01
N SER A 22 33.42 -21.74 -19.16
CA SER A 22 31.98 -21.94 -19.37
C SER A 22 31.17 -21.68 -18.09
N CYS A 23 31.70 -21.94 -16.92
CA CYS A 23 31.09 -21.62 -15.64
C CYS A 23 31.13 -20.10 -15.37
N SER A 24 32.24 -19.43 -15.68
CA SER A 24 32.35 -17.98 -15.56
C SER A 24 31.44 -17.23 -16.55
N ALA A 25 31.37 -17.66 -17.80
CA ALA A 25 30.49 -17.06 -18.81
C ALA A 25 29.01 -17.28 -18.48
N ARG A 26 28.66 -18.42 -17.90
CA ARG A 26 27.29 -18.67 -17.40
C ARG A 26 26.96 -17.78 -16.21
N LYS A 27 27.89 -17.61 -15.26
CA LYS A 27 27.71 -16.76 -14.08
C LYS A 27 27.53 -15.28 -14.43
N THR A 28 28.29 -14.76 -15.38
CA THR A 28 28.14 -13.38 -15.88
C THR A 28 26.83 -13.18 -16.63
N SER A 29 26.34 -14.18 -17.35
CA SER A 29 25.03 -14.12 -18.02
C SER A 29 23.88 -14.04 -17.01
N TYR A 30 23.91 -14.82 -15.92
CA TYR A 30 22.90 -14.77 -14.86
C TYR A 30 22.92 -13.42 -14.11
N ILE A 31 24.09 -12.89 -13.79
CA ILE A 31 24.22 -11.58 -13.12
C ILE A 31 23.63 -10.47 -14.00
N ARG A 32 23.89 -10.49 -15.30
CA ARG A 32 23.31 -9.51 -16.25
C ARG A 32 21.79 -9.59 -16.28
N VAL A 33 21.23 -10.79 -16.32
CA VAL A 33 19.78 -10.99 -16.33
C VAL A 33 19.17 -10.50 -15.02
N ILE A 34 19.75 -10.89 -13.88
CA ILE A 34 19.27 -10.43 -12.55
C ILE A 34 19.36 -8.91 -12.45
N ALA A 35 20.47 -8.30 -12.88
CA ALA A 35 20.64 -6.85 -12.87
C ALA A 35 19.61 -6.14 -13.74
N LEU A 36 19.26 -6.68 -14.91
CA LEU A 36 18.28 -6.10 -15.83
C LEU A 36 16.87 -6.06 -15.22
N TYR A 37 16.51 -7.06 -14.42
CA TYR A 37 15.22 -7.10 -13.71
C TYR A 37 15.24 -6.31 -12.40
N ALA A 38 16.34 -6.34 -11.67
CA ALA A 38 16.47 -5.63 -10.40
C ALA A 38 16.59 -4.10 -10.59
N LEU A 39 17.17 -3.66 -11.70
CA LEU A 39 17.41 -2.24 -11.96
C LEU A 39 16.13 -1.39 -12.00
N PRO A 40 15.04 -1.76 -12.69
CA PRO A 40 13.82 -0.96 -12.68
C PRO A 40 13.12 -0.94 -11.32
N LEU A 41 13.20 -2.04 -10.54
CA LEU A 41 12.64 -2.10 -9.19
C LEU A 41 13.42 -1.19 -8.21
N ASN A 42 14.74 -1.28 -8.24
CA ASN A 42 15.60 -0.44 -7.40
C ASN A 42 15.52 1.04 -7.81
N LEU A 43 15.44 1.33 -9.10
CA LEU A 43 15.27 2.69 -9.61
C LEU A 43 13.94 3.29 -9.14
N ASN A 44 12.86 2.51 -9.14
CA ASN A 44 11.56 2.95 -8.62
C ASN A 44 11.64 3.30 -7.13
N SER A 45 12.27 2.46 -6.31
CA SER A 45 12.45 2.73 -4.88
C SER A 45 13.33 3.96 -4.63
N LEU A 46 14.43 4.10 -5.38
CA LEU A 46 15.33 5.24 -5.27
C LEU A 46 14.63 6.54 -5.66
N LEU A 47 13.86 6.54 -6.74
CA LEU A 47 13.05 7.68 -7.13
C LEU A 47 12.01 8.05 -6.07
N LEU A 48 11.30 7.06 -5.51
CA LEU A 48 10.35 7.29 -4.41
C LEU A 48 11.01 8.01 -3.24
N HIS A 49 12.15 7.52 -2.76
CA HIS A 49 12.86 8.13 -1.63
C HIS A 49 13.42 9.53 -1.95
N LEU A 50 13.89 9.76 -3.19
CA LEU A 50 14.29 11.09 -3.64
C LEU A 50 13.10 12.08 -3.63
N PHE A 51 11.93 11.63 -4.09
CA PHE A 51 10.73 12.46 -4.09
C PHE A 51 10.21 12.73 -2.67
N GLU A 52 10.22 11.73 -1.78
CA GLU A 52 9.90 11.90 -0.36
C GLU A 52 10.82 12.92 0.31
N SER A 53 12.11 12.86 0.00
CA SER A 53 13.09 13.85 0.49
C SER A 53 12.82 15.25 -0.08
N ALA A 54 12.47 15.35 -1.36
CA ALA A 54 12.10 16.62 -1.97
C ALA A 54 10.81 17.21 -1.36
N GLU A 55 9.81 16.38 -1.08
CA GLU A 55 8.58 16.79 -0.40
C GLU A 55 8.83 17.34 0.99
N ALA A 56 9.72 16.71 1.75
CA ALA A 56 10.09 17.15 3.10
C ALA A 56 10.63 18.60 3.11
N ILE A 57 11.24 19.02 2.02
CA ILE A 57 11.77 20.40 1.86
C ILE A 57 10.73 21.33 1.21
N LEU A 58 10.06 20.83 0.17
CA LEU A 58 9.15 21.65 -0.63
C LEU A 58 7.84 21.98 0.11
N ILE A 59 7.28 21.05 0.90
CA ILE A 59 6.01 21.28 1.60
C ILE A 59 6.11 22.46 2.55
N PRO A 60 7.07 22.52 3.51
CA PRO A 60 7.22 23.69 4.35
C PRO A 60 7.51 24.97 3.58
N ALA A 61 8.34 24.89 2.51
CA ALA A 61 8.65 26.04 1.68
C ALA A 61 7.39 26.65 1.01
N GLN A 62 6.53 25.80 0.44
CA GLN A 62 5.29 26.25 -0.19
C GLN A 62 4.25 26.74 0.83
N LEU A 63 4.23 26.21 2.04
CA LEU A 63 3.39 26.69 3.13
C LEU A 63 3.82 28.07 3.64
N ILE A 64 5.11 28.39 3.61
CA ILE A 64 5.61 29.73 3.90
C ILE A 64 5.14 30.72 2.81
N ILE A 65 5.16 30.32 1.53
CA ILE A 65 4.63 31.14 0.43
C ILE A 65 3.11 31.37 0.59
N TYR A 66 2.37 30.37 1.10
CA TYR A 66 0.95 30.50 1.45
C TYR A 66 0.71 31.54 2.57
N GLY A 67 1.72 31.88 3.39
CA GLY A 67 1.61 32.86 4.45
C GLY A 67 1.75 32.32 5.87
N LEU A 68 2.14 31.03 6.05
CA LEU A 68 2.43 30.48 7.36
C LEU A 68 3.83 30.92 7.85
N SER A 69 3.98 31.10 9.19
CA SER A 69 5.29 31.24 9.78
C SER A 69 6.13 29.96 9.55
N LYS A 70 7.45 30.08 9.56
CA LYS A 70 8.36 28.94 9.37
C LYS A 70 8.08 27.81 10.36
N GLU A 71 7.81 28.14 11.62
CA GLU A 71 7.50 27.18 12.69
C GLU A 71 6.21 26.43 12.40
N ASN A 72 5.13 27.14 12.04
CA ASN A 72 3.84 26.57 11.73
C ASN A 72 3.89 25.71 10.45
N ALA A 73 4.65 26.13 9.43
CA ALA A 73 4.82 25.35 8.21
C ALA A 73 5.50 24.01 8.45
N VAL A 74 6.59 23.99 9.24
CA VAL A 74 7.29 22.75 9.63
C VAL A 74 6.43 21.90 10.54
N SER A 75 5.73 22.49 11.51
CA SER A 75 4.80 21.79 12.39
C SER A 75 3.68 21.11 11.61
N THR A 76 3.03 21.82 10.67
CA THR A 76 1.97 21.27 9.80
C THR A 76 2.47 20.08 8.99
N TYR A 77 3.67 20.17 8.42
CA TYR A 77 4.31 19.04 7.74
C TYR A 77 4.56 17.87 8.70
N GLY A 78 5.07 18.14 9.89
CA GLY A 78 5.33 17.15 10.93
C GLY A 78 4.06 16.40 11.37
N ILE A 79 2.93 17.10 11.52
CA ILE A 79 1.63 16.51 11.85
C ILE A 79 1.18 15.53 10.76
N ILE A 80 1.32 15.89 9.48
CA ILE A 80 0.91 15.01 8.39
C ILE A 80 1.86 13.83 8.24
N SER A 81 3.16 14.08 8.15
CA SER A 81 4.16 13.05 7.86
C SER A 81 4.48 12.16 9.05
N GLY A 82 4.47 12.72 10.27
CA GLY A 82 4.85 12.00 11.49
C GLY A 82 3.68 11.41 12.27
N MET A 83 2.46 11.91 12.10
CA MET A 83 1.29 11.49 12.86
C MET A 83 0.19 10.91 11.98
N THR A 84 -0.29 11.68 10.98
CA THR A 84 -1.47 11.29 10.19
C THR A 84 -1.17 10.16 9.21
N LEU A 85 -0.10 10.26 8.42
CA LEU A 85 0.25 9.23 7.44
C LEU A 85 0.61 7.88 8.07
N PRO A 86 1.40 7.79 9.16
CA PRO A 86 1.64 6.51 9.83
C PRO A 86 0.37 5.83 10.33
N LEU A 87 -0.61 6.59 10.86
CA LEU A 87 -1.91 6.04 11.23
C LEU A 87 -2.62 5.40 10.03
N LEU A 88 -2.69 6.12 8.90
CA LEU A 88 -3.34 5.64 7.68
C LEU A 88 -2.64 4.43 7.07
N LEU A 89 -1.31 4.36 7.21
CA LEU A 89 -0.52 3.27 6.67
C LEU A 89 -0.52 2.01 7.55
N PHE A 90 -0.94 2.10 8.81
CA PHE A 90 -0.93 0.97 9.74
C PHE A 90 -1.70 -0.26 9.20
N PRO A 91 -2.96 -0.17 8.73
CA PRO A 91 -3.66 -1.33 8.17
C PRO A 91 -3.05 -1.83 6.85
N SER A 92 -2.29 -0.99 6.13
CA SER A 92 -1.64 -1.39 4.88
C SER A 92 -0.56 -2.46 5.08
N ALA A 93 -0.09 -2.70 6.30
CA ALA A 93 0.84 -3.79 6.61
C ALA A 93 0.28 -5.15 6.15
N ILE A 94 -1.03 -5.36 6.27
CA ILE A 94 -1.71 -6.58 5.83
C ILE A 94 -1.65 -6.70 4.30
N THR A 95 -2.01 -5.63 3.57
CA THR A 95 -1.99 -5.63 2.11
C THR A 95 -0.57 -5.69 1.55
N ASN A 96 0.40 -5.10 2.23
CA ASN A 96 1.82 -5.20 1.86
C ASN A 96 2.33 -6.64 2.01
N SER A 97 2.01 -7.32 3.10
CA SER A 97 2.38 -8.73 3.31
C SER A 97 1.76 -9.63 2.23
N MET A 98 0.47 -9.41 1.91
CA MET A 98 -0.19 -10.11 0.82
C MET A 98 0.48 -9.83 -0.53
N SER A 99 0.85 -8.59 -0.80
CA SER A 99 1.51 -8.15 -2.04
C SER A 99 2.86 -8.85 -2.25
N VAL A 100 3.64 -9.08 -1.19
CA VAL A 100 4.90 -9.83 -1.25
C VAL A 100 4.66 -11.28 -1.67
N MET A 101 3.56 -11.91 -1.22
CA MET A 101 3.20 -13.28 -1.58
C MET A 101 2.62 -13.39 -3.00
N LEU A 102 1.94 -12.35 -3.48
CA LEU A 102 1.34 -12.32 -4.82
C LEU A 102 2.39 -12.34 -5.94
N LEU A 103 3.51 -11.67 -5.75
CA LEU A 103 4.56 -11.55 -6.76
C LEU A 103 5.10 -12.91 -7.23
N PRO A 104 5.60 -13.82 -6.36
CA PRO A 104 6.08 -15.13 -6.80
C PRO A 104 4.96 -16.02 -7.33
N LYS A 105 3.77 -16.01 -6.71
CA LYS A 105 2.61 -16.79 -7.16
C LYS A 105 2.20 -16.44 -8.59
N VAL A 106 2.05 -15.14 -8.88
CA VAL A 106 1.68 -14.68 -10.23
C VAL A 106 2.81 -14.94 -11.23
N SER A 107 4.08 -14.82 -10.82
CA SER A 107 5.23 -15.14 -11.69
C SER A 107 5.27 -16.63 -12.05
N GLU A 108 4.97 -17.51 -11.11
CA GLU A 108 4.87 -18.95 -11.36
C GLU A 108 3.71 -19.27 -12.32
N ASP A 109 2.50 -18.79 -12.03
CA ASP A 109 1.32 -18.99 -12.87
C ASP A 109 1.53 -18.46 -14.30
N ASN A 110 2.19 -17.30 -14.44
CA ASN A 110 2.53 -16.72 -15.72
C ASN A 110 3.54 -17.57 -16.51
N SER A 111 4.53 -18.16 -15.84
CA SER A 111 5.55 -19.01 -16.46
C SER A 111 4.95 -20.28 -17.07
N VAL A 112 3.89 -20.81 -16.47
CA VAL A 112 3.15 -22.01 -16.92
C VAL A 112 1.92 -21.66 -17.76
N GLN A 113 1.75 -20.37 -18.12
CA GLN A 113 0.64 -19.85 -18.92
C GLN A 113 -0.77 -20.13 -18.34
N ARG A 114 -0.90 -20.21 -17.01
CA ARG A 114 -2.17 -20.42 -16.30
C ARG A 114 -2.93 -19.10 -16.13
N SER A 115 -3.45 -18.54 -17.20
CA SER A 115 -4.18 -17.27 -17.18
C SER A 115 -5.41 -17.28 -16.27
N SER A 116 -6.12 -18.40 -16.15
CA SER A 116 -7.26 -18.54 -15.24
C SER A 116 -6.87 -18.38 -13.77
N SER A 117 -5.73 -18.95 -13.34
CA SER A 117 -5.21 -18.79 -11.97
C SER A 117 -4.83 -17.33 -11.67
N VAL A 118 -4.21 -16.65 -12.65
CA VAL A 118 -3.89 -15.21 -12.53
C VAL A 118 -5.16 -14.38 -12.34
N ILE A 119 -6.22 -14.65 -13.13
CA ILE A 119 -7.51 -13.93 -13.01
C ILE A 119 -8.14 -14.17 -11.64
N THR A 120 -8.19 -15.41 -11.17
CA THR A 120 -8.72 -15.74 -9.84
C THR A 120 -7.94 -15.02 -8.73
N THR A 121 -6.61 -15.05 -8.81
CA THR A 121 -5.72 -14.36 -7.85
C THR A 121 -5.96 -12.83 -7.89
N LEU A 122 -6.19 -12.25 -9.07
CA LEU A 122 -6.51 -10.85 -9.24
C LEU A 122 -7.85 -10.49 -8.57
N HIS A 123 -8.91 -11.28 -8.81
CA HIS A 123 -10.22 -11.08 -8.18
C HIS A 123 -10.13 -11.14 -6.66
N GLN A 124 -9.51 -12.19 -6.13
CA GLN A 124 -9.35 -12.37 -4.69
C GLN A 124 -8.58 -11.23 -4.03
N SER A 125 -7.46 -10.82 -4.64
CA SER A 125 -6.62 -9.77 -4.08
C SER A 125 -7.29 -8.39 -4.13
N VAL A 126 -7.99 -8.05 -5.19
CA VAL A 126 -8.76 -6.79 -5.28
C VAL A 126 -9.89 -6.79 -4.27
N ASN A 127 -10.63 -7.90 -4.15
CA ASN A 127 -11.71 -8.03 -3.18
C ASN A 127 -11.20 -7.81 -1.73
N ILE A 128 -10.17 -8.54 -1.32
CA ILE A 128 -9.58 -8.40 0.04
C ILE A 128 -9.09 -6.96 0.28
N CYS A 129 -8.39 -6.36 -0.68
CA CYS A 129 -7.88 -4.99 -0.54
C CYS A 129 -9.01 -3.95 -0.46
N MET A 130 -10.11 -4.13 -1.20
CA MET A 130 -11.27 -3.26 -1.15
C MET A 130 -12.00 -3.38 0.18
N HIS A 131 -12.23 -4.62 0.66
CA HIS A 131 -12.83 -4.86 1.98
C HIS A 131 -12.01 -4.22 3.10
N LEU A 132 -10.69 -4.46 3.11
CA LEU A 132 -9.81 -3.86 4.10
C LEU A 132 -9.75 -2.32 3.97
N GLY A 133 -9.70 -1.80 2.75
CA GLY A 133 -9.62 -0.37 2.48
C GLY A 133 -10.86 0.40 2.88
N ILE A 134 -12.04 -0.13 2.55
CA ILE A 134 -13.34 0.50 2.90
C ILE A 134 -13.58 0.42 4.41
N MET A 135 -13.30 -0.73 5.02
CA MET A 135 -13.40 -0.87 6.47
C MET A 135 -12.47 0.11 7.20
N SER A 136 -11.21 0.20 6.75
CA SER A 136 -10.25 1.18 7.29
C SER A 136 -10.73 2.61 7.11
N CYS A 137 -11.25 2.98 5.94
CA CYS A 137 -11.81 4.31 5.67
C CYS A 137 -12.90 4.67 6.70
N VAL A 138 -13.86 3.78 6.92
CA VAL A 138 -14.96 3.98 7.89
C VAL A 138 -14.42 4.12 9.32
N LEU A 139 -13.46 3.28 9.72
CA LEU A 139 -12.82 3.35 11.04
C LEU A 139 -12.03 4.65 11.24
N PHE A 140 -11.31 5.12 10.21
CA PHE A 140 -10.56 6.39 10.27
C PHE A 140 -11.48 7.58 10.46
N ILE A 141 -12.59 7.62 9.74
CA ILE A 141 -13.57 8.72 9.85
C ILE A 141 -14.23 8.73 11.24
N LEU A 142 -14.58 7.57 11.78
CA LEU A 142 -15.40 7.51 12.99
C LEU A 142 -14.58 7.48 14.28
N TYR A 143 -13.45 6.76 14.30
CA TYR A 143 -12.72 6.49 15.54
C TYR A 143 -11.26 6.91 15.52
N ILE A 144 -10.52 6.51 14.49
CA ILE A 144 -9.05 6.60 14.50
C ILE A 144 -8.59 8.04 14.42
N GLY A 145 -9.32 8.90 13.69
CA GLY A 145 -9.02 10.34 13.69
C GLY A 145 -9.11 10.95 15.10
N ARG A 146 -10.13 10.57 15.88
CA ARG A 146 -10.28 11.01 17.28
C ARG A 146 -9.21 10.40 18.18
N LEU A 147 -8.93 9.12 17.99
CA LEU A 147 -7.87 8.44 18.74
C LEU A 147 -6.51 9.11 18.49
N GLY A 148 -6.18 9.42 17.22
CA GLY A 148 -4.96 10.11 16.85
C GLY A 148 -4.85 11.49 17.50
N ALA A 149 -5.93 12.28 17.45
CA ALA A 149 -5.96 13.58 18.09
C ALA A 149 -5.74 13.52 19.61
N THR A 150 -6.31 12.52 20.27
CA THR A 150 -6.12 12.31 21.71
C THR A 150 -4.74 11.74 22.06
N LEU A 151 -4.19 10.84 21.26
CA LEU A 151 -2.86 10.25 21.46
C LEU A 151 -1.73 11.26 21.27
N PHE A 152 -1.83 12.07 20.23
CA PHE A 152 -0.80 13.05 19.90
C PHE A 152 -1.04 14.43 20.54
N HIS A 153 -2.16 14.62 21.22
CA HIS A 153 -2.59 15.90 21.81
C HIS A 153 -2.66 17.02 20.77
N GLU A 154 -2.95 16.66 19.49
CA GLU A 154 -2.97 17.57 18.36
C GLU A 154 -4.32 17.45 17.60
N PRO A 155 -5.23 18.42 17.77
CA PRO A 155 -6.56 18.36 17.13
C PRO A 155 -6.54 18.32 15.60
N SER A 156 -5.51 18.88 14.98
CA SER A 156 -5.37 18.93 13.52
C SER A 156 -5.25 17.55 12.89
N VAL A 157 -4.75 16.56 13.63
CA VAL A 157 -4.67 15.15 13.19
C VAL A 157 -6.04 14.61 12.81
N TYR A 158 -7.08 14.97 13.57
CA TYR A 158 -8.46 14.53 13.28
C TYR A 158 -8.91 15.00 11.89
N ASN A 159 -8.73 16.28 11.58
CA ASN A 159 -9.16 16.84 10.30
C ASN A 159 -8.39 16.25 9.12
N TYR A 160 -7.07 16.13 9.24
CA TYR A 160 -6.24 15.56 8.18
C TYR A 160 -6.51 14.07 7.98
N THR A 161 -6.78 13.32 9.04
CA THR A 161 -7.14 11.91 8.94
C THR A 161 -8.44 11.72 8.19
N ILE A 162 -9.48 12.51 8.46
CA ILE A 162 -10.76 12.43 7.74
C ILE A 162 -10.57 12.73 6.25
N MET A 163 -9.84 13.79 5.92
CA MET A 163 -9.59 14.15 4.51
C MET A 163 -8.86 13.03 3.75
N LEU A 164 -7.91 12.37 4.41
CA LEU A 164 -7.10 11.32 3.81
C LEU A 164 -7.74 9.93 3.90
N ALA A 165 -8.74 9.71 4.74
CA ALA A 165 -9.37 8.39 4.93
C ALA A 165 -9.87 7.78 3.61
N CYS A 166 -10.45 8.59 2.72
CA CYS A 166 -10.96 8.16 1.42
C CYS A 166 -9.89 7.59 0.46
N ILE A 167 -8.61 7.81 0.76
CA ILE A 167 -7.52 7.27 -0.07
C ILE A 167 -7.26 5.78 0.20
N CYS A 168 -7.63 5.26 1.38
CA CYS A 168 -7.29 3.91 1.83
C CYS A 168 -7.64 2.80 0.83
N PRO A 169 -8.87 2.72 0.27
CA PRO A 169 -9.20 1.66 -0.69
C PRO A 169 -8.29 1.70 -1.92
N PHE A 170 -8.04 2.89 -2.47
CA PHE A 170 -7.19 3.06 -3.65
C PHE A 170 -5.72 2.74 -3.36
N LEU A 171 -5.23 3.12 -2.20
CA LEU A 171 -3.85 2.86 -1.78
C LEU A 171 -3.60 1.36 -1.61
N TYR A 172 -4.53 0.64 -0.98
CA TYR A 172 -4.37 -0.80 -0.73
C TYR A 172 -4.53 -1.62 -2.02
N VAL A 173 -5.50 -1.29 -2.86
CA VAL A 173 -5.66 -1.92 -4.19
C VAL A 173 -4.45 -1.65 -5.07
N ARG A 174 -3.95 -0.41 -5.09
CA ARG A 174 -2.77 -0.03 -5.87
C ARG A 174 -1.56 -0.91 -5.56
N THR A 175 -1.27 -1.17 -4.27
CA THR A 175 -0.11 -2.00 -3.88
C THR A 175 -0.25 -3.44 -4.38
N SER A 176 -1.44 -4.02 -4.29
CA SER A 176 -1.73 -5.36 -4.79
C SER A 176 -1.61 -5.44 -6.32
N LEU A 177 -2.24 -4.50 -7.06
CA LEU A 177 -2.17 -4.46 -8.52
C LEU A 177 -0.74 -4.25 -9.03
N ALA A 178 0.06 -3.42 -8.34
CA ALA A 178 1.46 -3.22 -8.65
C ALA A 178 2.27 -4.52 -8.51
N SER A 179 2.03 -5.27 -7.43
CA SER A 179 2.69 -6.56 -7.19
C SER A 179 2.34 -7.60 -8.26
N ILE A 180 1.06 -7.67 -8.66
CA ILE A 180 0.60 -8.55 -9.74
C ILE A 180 1.28 -8.17 -11.07
N LEU A 181 1.32 -6.87 -11.43
CA LEU A 181 2.01 -6.42 -12.64
C LEU A 181 3.51 -6.74 -12.61
N ASN A 182 4.14 -6.61 -11.46
CA ASN A 182 5.55 -6.98 -11.28
C ASN A 182 5.76 -8.50 -11.47
N GLY A 183 4.86 -9.33 -10.92
CA GLY A 183 4.85 -10.78 -11.15
C GLY A 183 4.64 -11.18 -12.62
N LEU A 184 3.91 -10.36 -13.38
CA LEU A 184 3.73 -10.49 -14.84
C LEU A 184 4.91 -9.94 -15.65
N ASN A 185 6.02 -9.62 -15.02
CA ASN A 185 7.23 -9.11 -15.67
C ASN A 185 7.07 -7.71 -16.29
N MET A 186 6.17 -6.88 -15.72
CA MET A 186 5.87 -5.53 -16.20
C MET A 186 6.41 -4.43 -15.28
N THR A 187 7.53 -4.68 -14.61
CA THR A 187 8.15 -3.77 -13.62
C THR A 187 8.45 -2.38 -14.19
N ALA A 188 8.90 -2.30 -15.44
CA ALA A 188 9.16 -1.02 -16.11
C ALA A 188 7.87 -0.17 -16.25
N ARG A 189 6.72 -0.80 -16.49
CA ARG A 189 5.43 -0.09 -16.58
C ARG A 189 4.94 0.35 -15.22
N THR A 190 5.08 -0.51 -14.20
CA THR A 190 4.75 -0.15 -12.81
C THR A 190 5.58 1.04 -12.35
N CYS A 191 6.88 1.06 -12.69
CA CYS A 191 7.78 2.18 -12.43
C CYS A 191 7.29 3.46 -13.15
N ALA A 192 6.97 3.39 -14.44
CA ALA A 192 6.47 4.54 -15.20
C ALA A 192 5.17 5.11 -14.60
N TYR A 193 4.23 4.26 -14.18
CA TYR A 193 2.99 4.70 -13.52
C TYR A 193 3.26 5.34 -12.15
N SER A 194 4.20 4.81 -11.39
CA SER A 194 4.63 5.42 -10.12
C SER A 194 5.24 6.80 -10.34
N ILE A 195 6.10 6.96 -11.35
CA ILE A 195 6.71 8.25 -11.71
C ILE A 195 5.64 9.26 -12.12
N THR A 196 4.63 8.87 -12.91
CA THR A 196 3.54 9.78 -13.27
C THR A 196 2.74 10.23 -12.04
N GLY A 197 2.49 9.33 -11.09
CA GLY A 197 1.85 9.69 -9.82
C GLY A 197 2.68 10.67 -9.00
N LEU A 198 3.99 10.45 -8.90
CA LEU A 198 4.92 11.36 -8.22
C LEU A 198 4.98 12.74 -8.88
N ALA A 199 5.02 12.79 -10.21
CA ALA A 199 5.01 14.05 -10.96
C ALA A 199 3.75 14.89 -10.68
N ILE A 200 2.58 14.23 -10.63
CA ILE A 200 1.32 14.91 -10.30
C ILE A 200 1.33 15.41 -8.84
N ARG A 201 1.87 14.63 -7.91
CA ARG A 201 1.96 14.99 -6.50
C ARG A 201 2.84 16.23 -6.31
N ILE A 202 3.99 16.29 -6.98
CA ILE A 202 4.85 17.50 -6.96
C ILE A 202 4.21 18.66 -7.69
N ALA A 203 3.59 18.44 -8.83
CA ALA A 203 2.88 19.50 -9.54
C ALA A 203 1.77 20.12 -8.67
N SER A 204 0.97 19.29 -7.98
CA SER A 204 -0.05 19.78 -7.06
C SER A 204 0.54 20.54 -5.87
N LEU A 205 1.69 20.10 -5.36
CA LEU A 205 2.40 20.78 -4.28
C LEU A 205 2.83 22.18 -4.70
N ILE A 206 3.39 22.33 -5.89
CA ILE A 206 3.87 23.64 -6.38
C ILE A 206 2.70 24.56 -6.79
N LEU A 207 1.64 24.01 -7.38
CA LEU A 207 0.55 24.79 -7.95
C LEU A 207 -0.58 25.07 -6.95
N LEU A 208 -0.93 24.10 -6.11
CA LEU A 208 -2.10 24.20 -5.23
C LEU A 208 -1.76 24.66 -3.81
N VAL A 209 -0.62 24.26 -3.26
CA VAL A 209 -0.28 24.63 -1.87
C VAL A 209 -0.14 26.12 -1.66
N PRO A 210 0.44 26.93 -2.57
CA PRO A 210 0.47 28.38 -2.40
C PRO A 210 -0.92 29.04 -2.36
N GLY A 211 -1.94 28.42 -2.98
CA GLY A 211 -3.30 28.98 -3.05
C GLY A 211 -4.22 28.54 -1.92
N ILE A 212 -4.16 27.24 -1.54
CA ILE A 212 -5.11 26.61 -0.60
C ILE A 212 -4.42 25.93 0.59
N GLY A 213 -3.13 26.21 0.79
CA GLY A 213 -2.36 25.68 1.90
C GLY A 213 -2.18 24.15 1.83
N ILE A 214 -2.06 23.50 2.98
CA ILE A 214 -1.80 22.07 3.10
C ILE A 214 -2.87 21.17 2.45
N SER A 215 -4.10 21.66 2.32
CA SER A 215 -5.18 20.95 1.61
C SER A 215 -4.81 20.66 0.16
N GLY A 216 -4.03 21.55 -0.48
CA GLY A 216 -3.53 21.35 -1.85
C GLY A 216 -2.62 20.11 -1.96
N TYR A 217 -1.77 19.87 -0.98
CA TYR A 217 -0.96 18.66 -0.91
C TYR A 217 -1.82 17.42 -0.69
N ILE A 218 -2.80 17.48 0.20
CA ILE A 218 -3.72 16.36 0.47
C ILE A 218 -4.49 15.99 -0.80
N TYR A 219 -5.04 16.95 -1.54
CA TYR A 219 -5.68 16.68 -2.82
C TYR A 219 -4.73 16.07 -3.84
N GLY A 220 -3.49 16.54 -3.89
CA GLY A 220 -2.44 15.95 -4.74
C GLY A 220 -2.15 14.49 -4.40
N LEU A 221 -2.09 14.15 -3.11
CA LEU A 221 -1.96 12.77 -2.64
C LEU A 221 -3.13 11.90 -3.10
N ILE A 222 -4.36 12.38 -2.93
CA ILE A 222 -5.57 11.64 -3.32
C ILE A 222 -5.60 11.41 -4.83
N ILE A 223 -5.43 12.46 -5.62
CA ILE A 223 -5.49 12.41 -7.08
C ILE A 223 -4.39 11.49 -7.64
N SER A 224 -3.16 11.62 -7.14
CA SER A 224 -2.04 10.79 -7.61
C SER A 224 -2.26 9.31 -7.33
N ASN A 225 -2.78 8.95 -6.15
CA ASN A 225 -3.06 7.55 -5.81
C ASN A 225 -4.21 6.95 -6.62
N ILE A 226 -5.30 7.70 -6.82
CA ILE A 226 -6.42 7.28 -7.67
C ILE A 226 -5.93 7.06 -9.10
N LEU A 227 -5.14 7.98 -9.63
CA LEU A 227 -4.63 7.89 -10.99
C LEU A 227 -3.71 6.67 -11.18
N VAL A 228 -2.75 6.47 -10.28
CA VAL A 228 -1.85 5.30 -10.37
C VAL A 228 -2.62 4.00 -10.23
N CYS A 229 -3.57 3.91 -9.29
CA CYS A 229 -4.46 2.77 -9.14
C CYS A 229 -5.23 2.48 -10.44
N THR A 230 -5.80 3.52 -11.06
CA THR A 230 -6.54 3.42 -12.32
C THR A 230 -5.65 2.98 -13.48
N LEU A 231 -4.42 3.47 -13.57
CA LEU A 231 -3.45 3.05 -14.60
C LEU A 231 -3.09 1.58 -14.47
N HIS A 232 -2.81 1.09 -13.25
CA HIS A 232 -2.58 -0.33 -12.99
C HIS A 232 -3.79 -1.17 -13.38
N TYR A 233 -5.00 -0.73 -12.98
CA TYR A 233 -6.26 -1.41 -13.29
C TYR A 233 -6.51 -1.49 -14.81
N ILE A 234 -6.41 -0.36 -15.54
CA ILE A 234 -6.60 -0.31 -17.00
C ILE A 234 -5.64 -1.27 -17.71
N LYS A 235 -4.40 -1.37 -17.23
CA LYS A 235 -3.41 -2.29 -17.82
C LYS A 235 -3.81 -3.75 -17.64
N LEU A 236 -4.23 -4.15 -16.47
CA LEU A 236 -4.68 -5.51 -16.18
C LEU A 236 -6.00 -5.83 -16.88
N TYR A 237 -6.91 -4.86 -16.95
CA TYR A 237 -8.15 -4.99 -17.73
C TYR A 237 -7.88 -5.28 -19.21
N LYS A 238 -6.95 -4.55 -19.84
CA LYS A 238 -6.58 -4.79 -21.25
C LYS A 238 -5.94 -6.15 -21.50
N MET A 239 -5.34 -6.76 -20.47
CA MET A 239 -4.68 -8.08 -20.61
C MET A 239 -5.61 -9.25 -20.35
N TYR A 240 -6.45 -9.14 -19.32
CA TYR A 240 -7.24 -10.26 -18.80
C TYR A 240 -8.74 -10.03 -18.91
N HIS A 241 -9.19 -8.87 -19.45
CA HIS A 241 -10.61 -8.46 -19.48
C HIS A 241 -11.29 -8.54 -18.09
N PHE A 242 -10.50 -8.33 -17.04
CA PHE A 242 -10.95 -8.35 -15.66
C PHE A 242 -11.96 -7.24 -15.39
N LYS A 243 -13.19 -7.60 -15.03
CA LYS A 243 -14.24 -6.65 -14.65
C LYS A 243 -14.37 -6.63 -13.14
N PRO A 244 -14.32 -5.45 -12.49
CA PRO A 244 -14.58 -5.37 -11.06
C PRO A 244 -16.06 -5.65 -10.81
N ASP A 245 -16.33 -6.44 -9.82
CA ASP A 245 -17.70 -6.61 -9.31
C ASP A 245 -17.99 -5.46 -8.34
N ILE A 246 -18.73 -4.46 -8.82
CA ILE A 246 -19.07 -3.26 -8.04
C ILE A 246 -19.84 -3.64 -6.77
N ILE A 247 -20.72 -4.63 -6.84
CA ILE A 247 -21.52 -5.05 -5.71
C ILE A 247 -20.60 -5.63 -4.63
N ASN A 248 -19.78 -6.63 -4.97
CA ASN A 248 -18.92 -7.32 -4.02
C ASN A 248 -17.72 -6.48 -3.58
N ASN A 249 -17.22 -5.60 -4.43
CA ASN A 249 -16.02 -4.80 -4.12
C ASN A 249 -16.30 -3.46 -3.43
N ILE A 250 -17.52 -2.90 -3.56
CA ILE A 250 -17.83 -1.58 -2.99
C ILE A 250 -19.06 -1.64 -2.08
N ILE A 251 -20.20 -2.15 -2.57
CA ILE A 251 -21.45 -2.09 -1.83
C ILE A 251 -21.41 -3.01 -0.61
N THR A 252 -20.96 -4.25 -0.80
CA THR A 252 -20.85 -5.24 0.27
C THR A 252 -19.91 -4.78 1.39
N PRO A 253 -18.65 -4.38 1.15
CA PRO A 253 -17.77 -3.94 2.23
C PRO A 253 -18.25 -2.65 2.91
N LEU A 254 -18.92 -1.74 2.19
CA LEU A 254 -19.49 -0.54 2.77
C LEU A 254 -20.64 -0.87 3.73
N SER A 255 -21.60 -1.69 3.30
CA SER A 255 -22.72 -2.13 4.13
C SER A 255 -22.26 -2.92 5.36
N LEU A 256 -21.33 -3.86 5.18
CA LEU A 256 -20.75 -4.63 6.28
C LEU A 256 -20.00 -3.74 7.29
N SER A 257 -19.26 -2.73 6.81
CA SER A 257 -18.55 -1.79 7.68
C SER A 257 -19.53 -0.97 8.53
N ILE A 258 -20.61 -0.48 7.94
CA ILE A 258 -21.65 0.27 8.66
C ILE A 258 -22.33 -0.62 9.71
N ILE A 259 -22.71 -1.85 9.35
CA ILE A 259 -23.32 -2.81 10.27
C ILE A 259 -22.36 -3.15 11.42
N ALA A 260 -21.09 -3.43 11.13
CA ALA A 260 -20.10 -3.76 12.13
C ALA A 260 -19.87 -2.62 13.14
N VAL A 261 -19.78 -1.39 12.64
CA VAL A 261 -19.58 -0.21 13.49
C VAL A 261 -20.82 0.12 14.33
N THR A 262 -22.02 0.06 13.75
CA THR A 262 -23.25 0.32 14.49
C THR A 262 -23.49 -0.72 15.57
N SER A 263 -23.32 -2.00 15.25
CA SER A 263 -23.45 -3.09 16.23
C SER A 263 -22.39 -3.02 17.35
N SER A 264 -21.15 -2.66 17.02
CA SER A 264 -20.09 -2.43 18.01
C SER A 264 -20.46 -1.29 18.98
N ASN A 265 -20.94 -0.16 18.46
CA ASN A 265 -21.37 0.96 19.29
C ASN A 265 -22.52 0.59 20.23
N ILE A 266 -23.51 -0.16 19.74
CA ILE A 266 -24.64 -0.62 20.56
C ILE A 266 -24.14 -1.58 21.65
N ALA A 267 -23.32 -2.56 21.28
CA ALA A 267 -22.76 -3.54 22.22
C ALA A 267 -21.97 -2.86 23.35
N LEU A 268 -21.08 -1.91 23.01
CA LEU A 268 -20.31 -1.20 24.02
C LEU A 268 -21.16 -0.29 24.91
N ARG A 269 -22.19 0.37 24.38
CA ARG A 269 -23.14 1.14 25.20
C ARG A 269 -23.88 0.24 26.17
N LEU A 270 -24.32 -0.94 25.76
CA LEU A 270 -24.95 -1.92 26.65
C LEU A 270 -23.99 -2.43 27.72
N ILE A 271 -22.76 -2.78 27.36
CA ILE A 271 -21.73 -3.22 28.30
C ILE A 271 -21.43 -2.11 29.31
N THR A 272 -21.23 -0.88 28.88
CA THR A 272 -20.95 0.25 29.77
C THR A 272 -22.13 0.58 30.68
N SER A 273 -23.38 0.47 30.21
CA SER A 273 -24.56 0.69 31.06
C SER A 273 -24.72 -0.40 32.11
N LEU A 274 -24.41 -1.64 31.79
CA LEU A 274 -24.41 -2.76 32.75
C LEU A 274 -23.27 -2.65 33.77
N LEU A 275 -22.08 -2.27 33.33
CA LEU A 275 -20.94 -2.09 34.24
C LEU A 275 -21.09 -0.87 35.15
N SER A 276 -21.69 0.21 34.69
CA SER A 276 -21.94 1.40 35.51
C SER A 276 -22.85 1.13 36.71
N CYS A 277 -23.65 0.07 36.63
CA CYS A 277 -24.42 -0.41 37.81
C CYS A 277 -23.58 -1.13 38.84
N VAL A 278 -22.36 -1.59 38.51
CA VAL A 278 -21.51 -2.42 39.37
C VAL A 278 -20.25 -1.66 39.85
N THR A 279 -19.67 -0.83 38.96
CA THR A 279 -18.49 -0.03 39.29
C THR A 279 -18.52 1.32 38.56
N PRO A 280 -18.17 2.45 39.21
CA PRO A 280 -18.02 3.73 38.51
C PRO A 280 -16.72 3.75 37.70
N LEU A 281 -16.61 2.87 36.72
CA LEU A 281 -15.52 2.85 35.76
C LEU A 281 -15.80 3.94 34.72
N THR A 282 -15.24 5.13 34.95
CA THR A 282 -14.97 6.06 33.86
C THR A 282 -13.92 5.40 32.96
N LEU A 283 -14.39 4.61 32.00
CA LEU A 283 -13.54 4.08 30.94
C LEU A 283 -12.85 5.29 30.26
N ASN A 284 -11.54 5.41 30.41
CA ASN A 284 -10.76 6.42 29.72
C ASN A 284 -11.22 6.47 28.26
N SER A 285 -11.44 7.66 27.74
CA SER A 285 -11.96 7.85 26.37
C SER A 285 -11.13 7.08 25.31
N ILE A 286 -9.85 6.94 25.53
CA ILE A 286 -8.92 6.17 24.69
C ILE A 286 -9.24 4.67 24.73
N PHE A 287 -9.45 4.09 25.91
CA PHE A 287 -9.76 2.66 26.04
C PHE A 287 -11.08 2.31 25.36
N SER A 288 -12.11 3.14 25.50
CA SER A 288 -13.40 2.93 24.85
C SER A 288 -13.31 3.03 23.32
N LEU A 289 -12.46 3.93 22.80
CA LEU A 289 -12.18 4.03 21.34
C LEU A 289 -11.45 2.78 20.83
N CYS A 290 -10.41 2.33 21.52
CA CYS A 290 -9.70 1.10 21.15
C CYS A 290 -10.60 -0.13 21.20
N ALA A 291 -11.44 -0.26 22.22
CA ALA A 291 -12.39 -1.34 22.34
C ALA A 291 -13.41 -1.33 21.18
N ASN A 292 -13.94 -0.15 20.80
CA ASN A 292 -14.82 -0.01 19.65
C ASN A 292 -14.14 -0.43 18.33
N ILE A 293 -12.90 -0.04 18.10
CA ILE A 293 -12.14 -0.40 16.91
C ILE A 293 -11.96 -1.92 16.83
N LEU A 294 -11.49 -2.53 17.92
CA LEU A 294 -11.27 -3.99 17.97
C LEU A 294 -12.57 -4.77 17.79
N LEU A 295 -13.65 -4.36 18.47
CA LEU A 295 -14.95 -5.02 18.38
C LEU A 295 -15.55 -4.87 16.98
N SER A 296 -15.43 -3.69 16.36
CA SER A 296 -15.87 -3.47 14.97
C SER A 296 -15.12 -4.37 14.00
N CYS A 297 -13.80 -4.51 14.14
CA CYS A 297 -13.00 -5.41 13.30
C CYS A 297 -13.42 -6.88 13.49
N LEU A 298 -13.63 -7.33 14.73
CA LEU A 298 -14.06 -8.70 15.00
C LEU A 298 -15.43 -9.00 14.40
N ILE A 299 -16.42 -8.11 14.61
CA ILE A 299 -17.76 -8.27 14.05
C ILE A 299 -17.69 -8.29 12.52
N TYR A 300 -16.89 -7.41 11.92
CA TYR A 300 -16.71 -7.39 10.47
C TYR A 300 -16.19 -8.72 9.93
N ILE A 301 -15.14 -9.27 10.54
CA ILE A 301 -14.56 -10.55 10.13
C ILE A 301 -15.58 -11.69 10.28
N ILE A 302 -16.35 -11.71 11.37
CA ILE A 302 -17.36 -12.76 11.61
C ILE A 302 -18.47 -12.68 10.56
N ILE A 303 -18.95 -11.49 10.22
CA ILE A 303 -20.02 -11.34 9.22
C ILE A 303 -19.45 -11.65 7.82
N TYR A 304 -18.27 -11.17 7.49
CA TYR A 304 -17.59 -11.43 6.22
C TYR A 304 -17.41 -12.94 5.98
N SER A 305 -16.92 -13.68 7.00
CA SER A 305 -16.76 -15.13 6.88
C SER A 305 -18.06 -15.89 6.62
N LYS A 306 -19.21 -15.37 7.04
CA LYS A 306 -20.51 -15.98 6.74
C LYS A 306 -21.05 -15.63 5.35
N VAL A 307 -20.73 -14.45 4.84
CA VAL A 307 -21.15 -13.99 3.51
C VAL A 307 -20.37 -14.66 2.39
N ASP A 308 -19.06 -14.92 2.59
CA ASP A 308 -18.21 -15.63 1.61
C ASP A 308 -18.54 -17.14 1.49
N PHE A 309 -19.28 -17.72 2.45
CA PHE A 309 -19.72 -19.14 2.43
C PHE A 309 -21.10 -19.34 1.80
N THR A 310 -21.80 -18.29 1.42
CA THR A 310 -23.09 -18.34 0.70
C THR A 310 -22.95 -17.89 -0.74
#